data_4841515f7e46cb7fe5072371ddaa6dd7
#
_entry.id   4841515f7e46cb7fe5072371ddaa6dd7
#
_cell.length_a   1.000
_cell.length_b   1.000
_cell.length_c   1.000
_cell.angle_alpha   90.00
_cell.angle_beta   90.00
_cell.angle_gamma   90.00
#
_symmetry.space_group_name_H-M   'P 1'
#
loop_
_entity.id
_entity.type
_entity.pdbx_description
1 polymer ?
#
loop_
_entity_poly.entity_id
_entity_poly.type
_entity_poly.pdbx_seq_one_letter_code
_entity_poly.pdbx_strand_id
1 'polypeptide(L)'
;MGTQKNDESELDRRGFLNCMAWVGTGAVWTMAGGILKGMPIEQAAGAGATANGLRFVQISDSHIGFNKDANPDVTATLRAAIAKIHALPQAPAFVLHTGDLTHLSKPEEFDTLQQELTGIGAPVFYVPGEHDVLNDNGKSYLERFGKNTKGAGWYSFDQAGVHFIGLVNVVDLQAGGMGSLGAEQLQWLERDVKPLKNSTPIVVFAHIPLWSVYPEWGWGTDDSARALSYLKRFGSVSVLNGHIHQVMQKVEGNVTFHTAMSTAFPQPAPGTAPSPGPMKVASDRLTQVLGLASIGYHDVHHPIAITDIALENTAASTGAEERQIVVDNFSFSPAVAKVPVGATVTWTNHDDVPHTIVNTGKKFASPVLDTDQRFSHRFEAPGTYAYYCSLHPRMTGQIVVA
;
A
#
# COMPACT_ATOMS: atom_id res chain seq x y z
N MET A 1 53.72 -8.72 2.06
CA MET A 1 52.57 -9.34 2.69
C MET A 1 51.66 -8.21 3.17
N GLY A 2 50.72 -7.81 2.37
CA GLY A 2 49.74 -6.76 2.68
C GLY A 2 48.39 -7.39 2.83
N THR A 3 47.83 -7.30 4.01
CA THR A 3 46.44 -7.73 4.34
C THR A 3 45.45 -6.70 3.81
N GLN A 4 44.66 -7.06 2.83
CA GLN A 4 43.46 -6.33 2.46
C GLN A 4 42.41 -6.45 3.59
N LYS A 5 42.06 -5.31 4.16
CA LYS A 5 40.86 -5.19 5.01
C LYS A 5 39.64 -5.11 4.10
N ASN A 6 38.72 -6.05 4.27
CA ASN A 6 37.38 -5.95 3.73
C ASN A 6 36.66 -4.83 4.50
N ASP A 7 36.29 -3.79 3.79
CA ASP A 7 35.41 -2.73 4.25
C ASP A 7 33.97 -3.22 4.09
N GLU A 8 33.41 -3.85 5.12
CA GLU A 8 31.97 -4.04 5.25
C GLU A 8 31.36 -2.69 5.64
N SER A 9 30.77 -2.00 4.69
CA SER A 9 30.01 -0.79 4.96
C SER A 9 28.77 -1.13 5.79
N GLU A 10 28.85 -0.94 7.11
CA GLU A 10 27.67 -0.83 7.96
C GLU A 10 26.79 0.30 7.43
N LEU A 11 25.60 -0.05 6.95
CA LEU A 11 24.57 0.92 6.65
C LEU A 11 24.09 1.53 7.98
N ASP A 12 24.53 2.76 8.22
CA ASP A 12 24.09 3.60 9.34
C ASP A 12 22.56 3.70 9.37
N ARG A 13 21.96 3.68 10.58
CA ARG A 13 20.51 3.84 10.84
C ARG A 13 19.91 5.07 10.14
N ARG A 14 20.69 6.14 9.92
CA ARG A 14 20.27 7.31 9.14
C ARG A 14 20.21 7.04 7.64
N GLY A 15 21.09 6.24 7.09
CA GLY A 15 21.07 5.81 5.68
C GLY A 15 19.89 4.91 5.38
N PHE A 16 19.50 4.04 6.33
CA PHE A 16 18.31 3.20 6.21
C PHE A 16 17.01 4.01 6.17
N LEU A 17 16.88 5.04 7.02
CA LEU A 17 15.70 5.91 7.05
C LEU A 17 15.60 6.85 5.83
N ASN A 18 16.73 7.22 5.21
CA ASN A 18 16.73 8.01 3.98
C ASN A 18 16.34 7.19 2.72
N CYS A 19 16.40 5.86 2.78
CA CYS A 19 15.90 4.99 1.70
C CYS A 19 14.40 4.72 1.81
N MET A 20 13.76 5.03 2.94
CA MET A 20 12.31 4.95 3.14
C MET A 20 11.67 6.30 2.86
N ALA A 21 11.58 6.70 1.59
CA ALA A 21 10.71 7.81 1.22
C ALA A 21 9.25 7.38 1.43
N TRP A 22 8.57 7.99 2.39
CA TRP A 22 7.13 7.91 2.55
C TRP A 22 6.48 8.50 1.30
N VAL A 23 5.99 7.64 0.41
CA VAL A 23 5.23 8.07 -0.75
C VAL A 23 3.74 7.96 -0.43
N GLY A 24 3.25 8.94 0.32
CA GLY A 24 1.82 9.20 0.47
C GLY A 24 1.29 10.07 -0.67
N THR A 25 1.67 9.81 -1.92
CA THR A 25 1.14 10.53 -3.08
C THR A 25 1.12 9.61 -4.28
N GLY A 26 -0.02 9.55 -4.93
CA GLY A 26 -0.36 8.77 -6.10
C GLY A 26 0.64 8.75 -7.26
N ALA A 27 1.78 8.12 -7.09
CA ALA A 27 2.74 7.86 -8.15
C ALA A 27 2.84 6.35 -8.42
N VAL A 28 2.75 5.95 -9.67
CA VAL A 28 3.02 4.61 -10.14
C VAL A 28 4.51 4.50 -10.45
N TRP A 29 5.19 3.55 -9.85
CA TRP A 29 6.61 3.30 -10.10
C TRP A 29 6.78 2.14 -11.07
N THR A 30 7.47 2.36 -12.16
CA THR A 30 7.82 1.33 -13.14
C THR A 30 9.33 1.20 -13.25
N MET A 31 9.83 -0.03 -13.38
CA MET A 31 11.23 -0.28 -13.71
C MET A 31 11.38 -0.54 -15.20
N ALA A 32 12.13 0.30 -15.89
CA ALA A 32 12.56 0.06 -17.26
C ALA A 32 14.09 0.15 -17.32
N GLY A 33 14.76 -0.94 -17.66
CA GLY A 33 16.23 -0.99 -17.81
C GLY A 33 17.00 -0.76 -16.51
N GLY A 34 16.48 -1.18 -15.34
CA GLY A 34 17.15 -1.02 -14.04
C GLY A 34 17.02 0.37 -13.40
N ILE A 35 16.26 1.28 -13.99
CA ILE A 35 16.04 2.64 -13.45
C ILE A 35 14.59 2.77 -13.02
N LEU A 36 14.37 3.16 -11.75
CA LEU A 36 13.05 3.53 -11.22
C LEU A 36 12.57 4.82 -11.90
N LYS A 37 11.45 4.75 -12.61
CA LYS A 37 10.75 5.93 -13.15
C LYS A 37 9.41 6.07 -12.46
N GLY A 38 9.22 7.16 -11.71
CA GLY A 38 7.91 7.58 -11.21
C GLY A 38 7.10 8.23 -12.34
N MET A 39 5.86 7.81 -12.51
CA MET A 39 4.90 8.48 -13.40
C MET A 39 3.70 8.95 -12.56
N PRO A 40 3.17 10.16 -12.81
CA PRO A 40 1.92 10.59 -12.22
C PRO A 40 0.79 9.61 -12.57
N ILE A 41 -0.13 9.35 -11.63
CA ILE A 41 -1.29 8.45 -11.82
C ILE A 41 -2.08 8.79 -13.08
N GLU A 42 -2.22 10.07 -13.41
CA GLU A 42 -2.92 10.54 -14.60
C GLU A 42 -2.27 10.06 -15.92
N GLN A 43 -0.93 9.96 -15.97
CA GLN A 43 -0.22 9.40 -17.12
C GLN A 43 -0.28 7.87 -17.16
N ALA A 44 -0.32 7.21 -16.02
CA ALA A 44 -0.49 5.76 -15.95
C ALA A 44 -1.94 5.33 -16.27
N ALA A 45 -2.93 6.15 -15.90
CA ALA A 45 -4.34 5.95 -16.26
C ALA A 45 -4.63 6.30 -17.74
N GLY A 46 -3.85 7.22 -18.34
CA GLY A 46 -3.97 7.64 -19.74
C GLY A 46 -3.12 6.85 -20.74
N ALA A 47 -2.15 6.05 -20.28
CA ALA A 47 -1.40 5.12 -21.14
C ALA A 47 -2.32 3.96 -21.50
N GLY A 48 -3.05 4.14 -22.57
CA GLY A 48 -4.06 3.33 -23.22
C GLY A 48 -4.32 1.96 -22.61
N ALA A 49 -5.47 1.82 -21.99
CA ALA A 49 -6.07 0.52 -21.75
C ALA A 49 -6.28 -0.19 -23.11
N THR A 50 -5.25 -0.89 -23.58
CA THR A 50 -5.47 -1.95 -24.56
C THR A 50 -6.16 -3.10 -23.84
N ALA A 51 -7.24 -3.59 -24.40
CA ALA A 51 -8.31 -4.38 -23.81
C ALA A 51 -7.93 -5.81 -23.31
N ASN A 52 -6.67 -6.14 -23.03
CA ASN A 52 -6.25 -7.52 -22.76
C ASN A 52 -5.24 -7.73 -21.63
N GLY A 53 -5.04 -6.76 -20.74
CA GLY A 53 -4.16 -6.95 -19.57
C GLY A 53 -4.89 -7.61 -18.39
N LEU A 54 -4.18 -8.46 -17.61
CA LEU A 54 -4.69 -8.99 -16.34
C LEU A 54 -4.74 -7.87 -15.30
N ARG A 55 -5.89 -7.72 -14.63
CA ARG A 55 -6.03 -6.89 -13.43
C ARG A 55 -6.57 -7.72 -12.28
N PHE A 56 -5.98 -7.54 -11.12
CA PHE A 56 -6.43 -8.15 -9.87
C PHE A 56 -6.22 -7.16 -8.71
N VAL A 57 -6.81 -7.47 -7.58
CA VAL A 57 -6.73 -6.62 -6.38
C VAL A 57 -6.12 -7.41 -5.24
N GLN A 58 -5.34 -6.76 -4.41
CA GLN A 58 -4.93 -7.27 -3.11
C GLN A 58 -5.68 -6.52 -2.01
N ILE A 59 -6.29 -7.27 -1.10
CA ILE A 59 -6.74 -6.82 0.22
C ILE A 59 -6.01 -7.63 1.28
N SER A 60 -5.92 -7.11 2.49
CA SER A 60 -5.19 -7.77 3.57
C SER A 60 -5.71 -7.37 4.94
N ASP A 61 -5.47 -8.20 5.92
CA ASP A 61 -5.61 -7.88 7.34
C ASP A 61 -7.00 -7.31 7.67
N SER A 62 -8.04 -8.09 7.36
CA SER A 62 -9.43 -7.71 7.60
C SER A 62 -9.83 -7.85 9.07
N HIS A 63 -9.15 -8.70 9.82
CA HIS A 63 -9.34 -8.92 11.27
C HIS A 63 -10.81 -8.94 11.70
N ILE A 64 -11.67 -9.63 10.97
CA ILE A 64 -13.09 -9.74 11.32
C ILE A 64 -13.22 -10.28 12.75
N GLY A 65 -13.98 -9.54 13.58
CA GLY A 65 -14.09 -9.78 15.03
C GLY A 65 -13.35 -8.77 15.89
N PHE A 66 -12.42 -7.97 15.33
CA PHE A 66 -11.83 -6.85 16.06
C PHE A 66 -12.85 -5.71 16.24
N ASN A 67 -12.91 -5.11 17.45
CA ASN A 67 -13.90 -4.07 17.80
C ASN A 67 -13.39 -3.13 18.88
N LYS A 68 -12.12 -2.70 18.81
CA LYS A 68 -11.51 -1.82 19.80
C LYS A 68 -11.26 -0.42 19.23
N ASP A 69 -10.71 0.46 20.05
CA ASP A 69 -10.50 1.89 19.78
C ASP A 69 -9.82 2.24 18.46
N ALA A 70 -8.94 1.37 17.93
CA ALA A 70 -8.27 1.59 16.66
C ALA A 70 -9.25 1.52 15.47
N ASN A 71 -10.25 0.63 15.54
CA ASN A 71 -11.39 0.57 14.64
C ASN A 71 -12.53 -0.22 15.33
N PRO A 72 -13.62 0.43 15.73
CA PRO A 72 -14.74 -0.23 16.41
C PRO A 72 -15.61 -1.09 15.47
N ASP A 73 -15.47 -0.95 14.14
CA ASP A 73 -16.24 -1.69 13.14
C ASP A 73 -15.40 -2.02 11.89
N VAL A 74 -14.60 -3.08 12.00
CA VAL A 74 -13.79 -3.58 10.88
C VAL A 74 -14.64 -4.15 9.73
N THR A 75 -15.87 -4.57 10.00
CA THR A 75 -16.80 -5.03 8.97
C THR A 75 -17.23 -3.88 8.07
N ALA A 76 -17.50 -2.70 8.64
CA ALA A 76 -17.80 -1.50 7.87
C ALA A 76 -16.62 -1.08 6.98
N THR A 77 -15.39 -1.15 7.47
CA THR A 77 -14.21 -0.81 6.65
C THR A 77 -13.91 -1.86 5.58
N LEU A 78 -14.16 -3.16 5.83
CA LEU A 78 -14.12 -4.18 4.78
C LEU A 78 -15.18 -3.93 3.69
N ARG A 79 -16.40 -3.56 4.05
CA ARG A 79 -17.44 -3.15 3.09
C ARG A 79 -17.03 -1.93 2.28
N ALA A 80 -16.34 -0.96 2.90
CA ALA A 80 -15.77 0.19 2.18
C ALA A 80 -14.70 -0.25 1.17
N ALA A 81 -13.85 -1.24 1.51
CA ALA A 81 -12.88 -1.83 0.57
C ALA A 81 -13.59 -2.51 -0.61
N ILE A 82 -14.66 -3.28 -0.35
CA ILE A 82 -15.46 -3.92 -1.39
C ILE A 82 -16.11 -2.86 -2.32
N ALA A 83 -16.65 -1.78 -1.75
CA ALA A 83 -17.20 -0.67 -2.53
C ALA A 83 -16.13 0.01 -3.41
N LYS A 84 -14.88 0.15 -2.90
CA LYS A 84 -13.75 0.64 -3.70
C LYS A 84 -13.39 -0.30 -4.85
N ILE A 85 -13.44 -1.63 -4.65
CA ILE A 85 -13.23 -2.61 -5.72
C ILE A 85 -14.26 -2.42 -6.83
N HIS A 86 -15.53 -2.23 -6.47
CA HIS A 86 -16.59 -1.96 -7.44
C HIS A 86 -16.45 -0.62 -8.17
N ALA A 87 -15.85 0.37 -7.52
CA ALA A 87 -15.61 1.69 -8.11
C ALA A 87 -14.37 1.75 -9.01
N LEU A 88 -13.60 0.66 -9.13
CA LEU A 88 -12.45 0.62 -10.04
C LEU A 88 -12.89 0.79 -11.49
N PRO A 89 -12.13 1.51 -12.33
CA PRO A 89 -12.46 1.70 -13.75
C PRO A 89 -12.62 0.40 -14.53
N GLN A 90 -12.03 -0.68 -14.04
CA GLN A 90 -12.09 -2.01 -14.62
C GLN A 90 -12.21 -3.05 -13.50
N ALA A 91 -13.20 -3.92 -13.59
CA ALA A 91 -13.39 -4.99 -12.63
C ALA A 91 -12.17 -5.91 -12.58
N PRO A 92 -11.72 -6.33 -11.39
CA PRO A 92 -10.61 -7.27 -11.27
C PRO A 92 -11.02 -8.67 -11.72
N ALA A 93 -10.09 -9.42 -12.30
CA ALA A 93 -10.28 -10.82 -12.64
C ALA A 93 -10.45 -11.70 -11.40
N PHE A 94 -9.80 -11.31 -10.30
CA PHE A 94 -9.87 -11.94 -8.98
C PHE A 94 -9.30 -11.00 -7.91
N VAL A 95 -9.46 -11.40 -6.64
CA VAL A 95 -8.89 -10.72 -5.48
C VAL A 95 -7.96 -11.68 -4.74
N LEU A 96 -6.80 -11.21 -4.29
CA LEU A 96 -5.93 -11.88 -3.33
C LEU A 96 -6.21 -11.32 -1.93
N HIS A 97 -6.47 -12.19 -0.95
CA HIS A 97 -6.49 -11.82 0.47
C HIS A 97 -5.24 -12.37 1.14
N THR A 98 -4.34 -11.48 1.56
CA THR A 98 -3.00 -11.83 2.03
C THR A 98 -2.93 -12.07 3.54
N GLY A 99 -3.99 -12.65 4.13
CA GLY A 99 -3.99 -13.17 5.50
C GLY A 99 -4.60 -12.21 6.54
N ASP A 100 -4.67 -12.71 7.77
CA ASP A 100 -5.38 -12.10 8.89
C ASP A 100 -6.83 -11.74 8.52
N LEU A 101 -7.52 -12.78 8.06
CA LEU A 101 -8.92 -12.75 7.66
C LEU A 101 -9.80 -12.45 8.88
N THR A 102 -9.49 -13.15 9.99
CA THR A 102 -10.20 -13.12 11.27
C THR A 102 -9.29 -12.53 12.35
N HIS A 103 -9.87 -12.16 13.49
CA HIS A 103 -9.07 -11.65 14.60
C HIS A 103 -8.68 -12.73 15.63
N LEU A 104 -9.53 -13.73 15.84
CA LEU A 104 -9.34 -14.76 16.86
C LEU A 104 -9.61 -16.19 16.33
N SER A 105 -9.59 -16.41 15.03
CA SER A 105 -9.89 -17.72 14.38
C SER A 105 -11.23 -18.34 14.79
N LYS A 106 -12.23 -17.55 15.17
CA LYS A 106 -13.52 -18.08 15.58
C LYS A 106 -14.38 -18.46 14.38
N PRO A 107 -15.18 -19.54 14.47
CA PRO A 107 -16.07 -19.91 13.37
C PRO A 107 -16.95 -18.79 12.86
N GLU A 108 -17.56 -18.02 13.76
CA GLU A 108 -18.43 -16.88 13.43
C GLU A 108 -17.70 -15.71 12.74
N GLU A 109 -16.41 -15.56 13.02
CA GLU A 109 -15.57 -14.54 12.35
C GLU A 109 -15.32 -14.94 10.89
N PHE A 110 -14.99 -16.22 10.65
CA PHE A 110 -14.86 -16.77 9.30
C PHE A 110 -16.19 -16.74 8.53
N ASP A 111 -17.31 -17.07 9.17
CA ASP A 111 -18.64 -17.06 8.52
C ASP A 111 -19.02 -15.63 8.11
N THR A 112 -18.76 -14.65 8.98
CA THR A 112 -18.96 -13.23 8.67
C THR A 112 -18.08 -12.78 7.51
N LEU A 113 -16.78 -13.12 7.53
CA LEU A 113 -15.87 -12.80 6.43
C LEU A 113 -16.37 -13.36 5.10
N GLN A 114 -16.71 -14.67 5.08
CA GLN A 114 -17.18 -15.32 3.85
C GLN A 114 -18.46 -14.65 3.32
N GLN A 115 -19.38 -14.27 4.20
CA GLN A 115 -20.58 -13.56 3.82
C GLN A 115 -20.26 -12.20 3.18
N GLU A 116 -19.40 -11.39 3.82
CA GLU A 116 -19.04 -10.07 3.30
C GLU A 116 -18.32 -10.17 1.94
N LEU A 117 -17.38 -11.11 1.80
CA LEU A 117 -16.61 -11.28 0.57
C LEU A 117 -17.44 -11.77 -0.63
N THR A 118 -18.65 -12.35 -0.41
CA THR A 118 -19.56 -12.63 -1.53
C THR A 118 -19.93 -11.36 -2.29
N GLY A 119 -19.90 -10.20 -1.61
CA GLY A 119 -20.14 -8.90 -2.21
C GLY A 119 -19.11 -8.47 -3.26
N ILE A 120 -17.91 -9.08 -3.31
CA ILE A 120 -16.88 -8.73 -4.30
C ILE A 120 -17.30 -9.06 -5.74
N GLY A 121 -18.04 -10.15 -5.96
CA GLY A 121 -18.49 -10.57 -7.28
C GLY A 121 -17.37 -11.11 -8.19
N ALA A 122 -16.18 -11.37 -7.66
CA ALA A 122 -15.04 -11.99 -8.34
C ALA A 122 -14.44 -13.09 -7.44
N PRO A 123 -13.72 -14.10 -8.03
CA PRO A 123 -13.01 -15.10 -7.23
C PRO A 123 -12.06 -14.48 -6.24
N VAL A 124 -11.97 -15.04 -5.02
CA VAL A 124 -11.01 -14.62 -4.01
C VAL A 124 -10.07 -15.78 -3.70
N PHE A 125 -8.77 -15.53 -3.75
CA PHE A 125 -7.71 -16.45 -3.37
C PHE A 125 -7.11 -16.02 -2.03
N TYR A 126 -6.81 -16.97 -1.15
CA TYR A 126 -6.46 -16.70 0.24
C TYR A 126 -5.12 -17.31 0.60
N VAL A 127 -4.42 -16.68 1.53
CA VAL A 127 -3.43 -17.32 2.42
C VAL A 127 -3.80 -16.93 3.85
N PRO A 128 -3.51 -17.79 4.86
CA PRO A 128 -3.80 -17.45 6.26
C PRO A 128 -2.77 -16.47 6.80
N GLY A 129 -3.19 -15.61 7.74
CA GLY A 129 -2.32 -14.92 8.66
C GLY A 129 -2.25 -15.63 10.02
N GLU A 130 -1.44 -15.11 10.94
CA GLU A 130 -1.28 -15.70 12.27
C GLU A 130 -2.58 -15.70 13.08
N HIS A 131 -3.42 -14.68 12.86
CA HIS A 131 -4.73 -14.58 13.50
C HIS A 131 -5.74 -15.61 13.01
N ASP A 132 -5.49 -16.26 11.87
CA ASP A 132 -6.39 -17.29 11.30
C ASP A 132 -6.06 -18.70 11.79
N VAL A 133 -4.95 -18.86 12.50
CA VAL A 133 -4.45 -20.19 12.95
C VAL A 133 -4.37 -20.32 14.48
N LEU A 134 -4.80 -19.32 15.25
CA LEU A 134 -4.64 -19.22 16.71
C LEU A 134 -5.26 -20.39 17.47
N ASN A 135 -6.47 -20.82 17.11
CA ASN A 135 -7.24 -21.75 17.94
C ASN A 135 -6.93 -23.22 17.66
N ASP A 136 -6.57 -23.59 16.42
CA ASP A 136 -6.51 -24.96 15.98
C ASP A 136 -5.42 -25.24 14.93
N ASN A 137 -4.39 -24.38 14.94
CA ASN A 137 -3.27 -24.43 14.01
C ASN A 137 -3.72 -24.46 12.53
N GLY A 138 -4.77 -23.68 12.21
CA GLY A 138 -5.27 -23.47 10.85
C GLY A 138 -6.26 -24.52 10.33
N LYS A 139 -6.73 -25.45 11.18
CA LYS A 139 -7.71 -26.45 10.75
C LYS A 139 -9.01 -25.83 10.25
N SER A 140 -9.57 -24.90 11.02
CA SER A 140 -10.80 -24.17 10.64
C SER A 140 -10.62 -23.33 9.37
N TYR A 141 -9.43 -22.77 9.15
CA TYR A 141 -9.08 -22.10 7.90
C TYR A 141 -9.05 -23.11 6.73
N LEU A 142 -8.37 -24.24 6.88
CA LEU A 142 -8.26 -25.26 5.82
C LEU A 142 -9.60 -25.90 5.46
N GLU A 143 -10.49 -26.11 6.42
CA GLU A 143 -11.85 -26.62 6.17
C GLU A 143 -12.66 -25.68 5.24
N ARG A 144 -12.44 -24.36 5.33
CA ARG A 144 -13.15 -23.34 4.55
C ARG A 144 -12.44 -22.99 3.24
N PHE A 145 -11.14 -22.78 3.29
CA PHE A 145 -10.35 -22.21 2.19
C PHE A 145 -9.31 -23.17 1.62
N GLY A 146 -9.04 -24.30 2.27
CA GLY A 146 -7.99 -25.26 1.90
C GLY A 146 -8.32 -26.17 0.71
N LYS A 147 -9.47 -26.03 0.07
CA LYS A 147 -9.82 -26.85 -1.09
C LYS A 147 -8.81 -26.64 -2.22
N ASN A 148 -8.22 -27.76 -2.71
CA ASN A 148 -7.17 -27.79 -3.74
C ASN A 148 -5.81 -27.21 -3.33
N THR A 149 -5.59 -26.95 -2.04
CA THR A 149 -4.29 -26.55 -1.50
C THR A 149 -3.44 -27.76 -1.11
N LYS A 150 -2.21 -27.54 -0.71
CA LYS A 150 -1.26 -28.55 -0.20
C LYS A 150 -0.87 -28.20 1.25
N GLY A 151 -0.48 -29.23 2.03
CA GLY A 151 0.02 -29.06 3.38
C GLY A 151 -0.86 -28.13 4.23
N ALA A 152 -0.29 -27.11 4.78
CA ALA A 152 -0.98 -26.11 5.59
C ALA A 152 -1.75 -25.04 4.78
N GLY A 153 -1.95 -25.24 3.48
CA GLY A 153 -2.76 -24.34 2.67
C GLY A 153 -2.02 -23.64 1.53
N TRP A 154 -0.77 -24.02 1.20
CA TRP A 154 -0.05 -23.45 0.06
C TRP A 154 -0.49 -24.04 -1.28
N TYR A 155 -0.39 -23.25 -2.35
CA TYR A 155 -0.81 -23.64 -3.69
C TYR A 155 -0.25 -22.72 -4.77
N SER A 156 -0.44 -23.11 -6.02
CA SER A 156 -0.15 -22.25 -7.17
C SER A 156 -1.26 -22.36 -8.22
N PHE A 157 -1.34 -21.34 -9.07
CA PHE A 157 -2.23 -21.33 -10.24
C PHE A 157 -1.67 -20.40 -11.33
N ASP A 158 -2.11 -20.62 -12.57
CA ASP A 158 -1.75 -19.79 -13.71
C ASP A 158 -2.93 -18.94 -14.17
N GLN A 159 -2.69 -17.66 -14.41
CA GLN A 159 -3.68 -16.75 -14.98
C GLN A 159 -3.01 -15.77 -15.94
N ALA A 160 -3.51 -15.70 -17.19
CA ALA A 160 -3.03 -14.78 -18.21
C ALA A 160 -1.50 -14.82 -18.44
N GLY A 161 -0.87 -15.99 -18.32
CA GLY A 161 0.57 -16.19 -18.50
C GLY A 161 1.44 -15.80 -17.29
N VAL A 162 0.84 -15.42 -16.17
CA VAL A 162 1.50 -15.19 -14.88
C VAL A 162 1.30 -16.41 -14.00
N HIS A 163 2.35 -16.85 -13.31
CA HIS A 163 2.30 -17.92 -12.32
C HIS A 163 2.18 -17.33 -10.91
N PHE A 164 1.09 -17.66 -10.23
CA PHE A 164 0.75 -17.20 -8.89
C PHE A 164 1.06 -18.29 -7.87
N ILE A 165 1.70 -17.91 -6.75
CA ILE A 165 2.15 -18.83 -5.71
C ILE A 165 1.71 -18.31 -4.36
N GLY A 166 0.72 -18.95 -3.72
CA GLY A 166 0.30 -18.67 -2.35
C GLY A 166 1.11 -19.51 -1.36
N LEU A 167 1.88 -18.84 -0.50
CA LEU A 167 2.72 -19.46 0.52
C LEU A 167 2.13 -19.22 1.92
N VAL A 168 2.31 -20.19 2.80
CA VAL A 168 1.88 -20.12 4.19
C VAL A 168 3.11 -20.07 5.10
N ASN A 169 3.23 -19.02 5.90
CA ASN A 169 4.40 -18.81 6.76
C ASN A 169 4.05 -18.48 8.22
N VAL A 170 2.85 -18.89 8.64
CA VAL A 170 2.30 -18.59 9.98
C VAL A 170 2.00 -19.83 10.81
N VAL A 171 2.16 -21.04 10.26
CA VAL A 171 1.93 -22.29 11.01
C VAL A 171 3.11 -22.52 11.95
N ASP A 172 2.81 -22.98 13.18
CA ASP A 172 3.77 -23.16 14.26
C ASP A 172 4.53 -21.89 14.68
N LEU A 173 3.96 -20.72 14.37
CA LEU A 173 4.54 -19.42 14.70
C LEU A 173 4.63 -19.22 16.21
N GLN A 174 5.82 -18.88 16.70
CA GLN A 174 6.00 -18.47 18.09
C GLN A 174 5.55 -17.00 18.26
N ALA A 175 4.92 -16.70 19.39
CA ALA A 175 4.43 -15.35 19.67
C ALA A 175 5.54 -14.30 19.51
N GLY A 176 5.34 -13.34 18.63
CA GLY A 176 6.32 -12.29 18.26
C GLY A 176 7.53 -12.82 17.48
N GLY A 177 7.48 -14.06 16.98
CA GLY A 177 8.54 -14.64 16.17
C GLY A 177 8.43 -14.32 14.69
N MET A 178 9.50 -14.59 13.97
CA MET A 178 9.53 -14.50 12.50
C MET A 178 8.71 -15.64 11.89
N GLY A 179 8.10 -15.39 10.73
CA GLY A 179 7.44 -16.41 9.94
C GLY A 179 8.40 -17.49 9.44
N SER A 180 7.87 -18.66 9.08
CA SER A 180 8.63 -19.77 8.50
C SER A 180 7.80 -20.52 7.47
N LEU A 181 8.40 -20.88 6.34
CA LEU A 181 7.76 -21.68 5.28
C LEU A 181 7.91 -23.20 5.57
N GLY A 182 9.01 -23.59 6.18
CA GLY A 182 9.34 -24.96 6.49
C GLY A 182 9.83 -25.78 5.29
N ALA A 183 10.46 -26.93 5.61
CA ALA A 183 11.17 -27.72 4.59
C ALA A 183 10.23 -28.34 3.53
N GLU A 184 9.04 -28.77 3.92
CA GLU A 184 8.09 -29.41 3.00
C GLU A 184 7.58 -28.43 1.94
N GLN A 185 7.18 -27.24 2.37
CA GLN A 185 6.70 -26.19 1.47
C GLN A 185 7.82 -25.68 0.56
N LEU A 186 9.04 -25.51 1.09
CA LEU A 186 10.20 -25.13 0.30
C LEU A 186 10.54 -26.16 -0.79
N GLN A 187 10.48 -27.46 -0.49
CA GLN A 187 10.66 -28.51 -1.49
C GLN A 187 9.52 -28.54 -2.51
N TRP A 188 8.28 -28.25 -2.08
CA TRP A 188 7.16 -28.12 -3.00
C TRP A 188 7.38 -26.93 -3.93
N LEU A 189 7.73 -25.76 -3.41
CA LEU A 189 8.00 -24.56 -4.20
C LEU A 189 9.09 -24.80 -5.25
N GLU A 190 10.19 -25.45 -4.87
CA GLU A 190 11.26 -25.80 -5.82
C GLU A 190 10.74 -26.67 -6.98
N ARG A 191 9.92 -27.69 -6.67
CA ARG A 191 9.31 -28.56 -7.70
C ARG A 191 8.30 -27.83 -8.56
N ASP A 192 7.51 -26.94 -7.97
CA ASP A 192 6.46 -26.18 -8.63
C ASP A 192 7.06 -25.24 -9.70
N VAL A 193 8.07 -24.47 -9.33
CA VAL A 193 8.68 -23.52 -10.27
C VAL A 193 9.65 -24.15 -11.27
N LYS A 194 10.18 -25.35 -10.98
CA LYS A 194 11.21 -25.99 -11.81
C LYS A 194 10.88 -26.12 -13.30
N PRO A 195 9.66 -26.50 -13.72
CA PRO A 195 9.31 -26.65 -15.14
C PRO A 195 9.07 -25.33 -15.86
N LEU A 196 8.94 -24.21 -15.14
CA LEU A 196 8.60 -22.92 -15.73
C LEU A 196 9.77 -22.32 -16.50
N LYS A 197 9.47 -21.53 -17.53
CA LYS A 197 10.47 -20.76 -18.28
C LYS A 197 10.97 -19.58 -17.44
N ASN A 198 12.24 -19.19 -17.64
CA ASN A 198 12.79 -18.02 -16.95
C ASN A 198 12.04 -16.70 -17.28
N SER A 199 11.38 -16.65 -18.43
CA SER A 199 10.54 -15.52 -18.85
C SER A 199 9.14 -15.52 -18.26
N THR A 200 8.72 -16.57 -17.51
CA THR A 200 7.43 -16.62 -16.87
C THR A 200 7.41 -15.60 -15.72
N PRO A 201 6.51 -14.61 -15.71
CA PRO A 201 6.34 -13.71 -14.57
C PRO A 201 5.79 -14.48 -13.38
N ILE A 202 6.33 -14.19 -12.20
CA ILE A 202 5.94 -14.85 -10.95
C ILE A 202 5.33 -13.83 -10.01
N VAL A 203 4.19 -14.16 -9.42
CA VAL A 203 3.61 -13.45 -8.29
C VAL A 203 3.57 -14.39 -7.10
N VAL A 204 4.30 -14.07 -6.04
CA VAL A 204 4.24 -14.77 -4.76
C VAL A 204 3.40 -13.95 -3.80
N PHE A 205 2.50 -14.57 -3.08
CA PHE A 205 1.78 -13.92 -2.00
C PHE A 205 1.80 -14.77 -0.75
N ALA A 206 2.05 -14.13 0.38
CA ALA A 206 2.13 -14.72 1.71
C ALA A 206 1.75 -13.65 2.74
N HIS A 207 1.39 -14.04 3.96
CA HIS A 207 1.01 -13.06 4.96
C HIS A 207 2.21 -12.27 5.46
N ILE A 208 3.12 -12.89 6.21
CA ILE A 208 4.31 -12.23 6.76
C ILE A 208 5.30 -11.91 5.62
N PRO A 209 5.94 -10.72 5.60
CA PRO A 209 6.89 -10.35 4.57
C PRO A 209 7.99 -11.39 4.33
N LEU A 210 8.28 -11.69 3.05
CA LEU A 210 9.37 -12.59 2.66
C LEU A 210 10.74 -11.90 2.67
N TRP A 211 10.87 -10.79 3.37
CA TRP A 211 12.16 -10.15 3.69
C TRP A 211 12.11 -9.65 5.13
N SER A 212 13.27 -9.48 5.74
CA SER A 212 13.37 -8.94 7.09
C SER A 212 13.09 -7.44 7.08
N VAL A 213 11.91 -7.03 7.56
CA VAL A 213 11.50 -5.63 7.70
C VAL A 213 11.93 -5.12 9.07
N TYR A 214 11.49 -5.79 10.14
CA TYR A 214 11.81 -5.45 11.52
C TYR A 214 11.73 -6.71 12.40
N PRO A 215 12.84 -7.45 12.57
CA PRO A 215 12.86 -8.75 13.26
C PRO A 215 12.38 -8.67 14.71
N GLU A 216 12.65 -7.57 15.41
CA GLU A 216 12.24 -7.37 16.80
C GLU A 216 10.72 -7.40 16.99
N TRP A 217 9.95 -7.21 15.90
CA TRP A 217 8.49 -7.30 15.90
C TRP A 217 7.97 -8.53 15.14
N GLY A 218 8.84 -9.46 14.76
CA GLY A 218 8.46 -10.61 13.95
C GLY A 218 8.14 -10.28 12.48
N TRP A 219 8.52 -9.09 12.01
CA TRP A 219 8.21 -8.63 10.66
C TRP A 219 9.22 -9.15 9.63
N GLY A 220 9.09 -10.40 9.28
CA GLY A 220 9.88 -11.09 8.28
C GLY A 220 9.74 -12.61 8.36
N THR A 221 10.36 -13.32 7.42
CA THR A 221 10.31 -14.78 7.30
C THR A 221 11.74 -15.32 7.31
N ASP A 222 12.06 -16.21 8.28
CA ASP A 222 13.43 -16.67 8.55
C ASP A 222 14.06 -17.46 7.38
N ASP A 223 13.30 -18.32 6.75
CA ASP A 223 13.77 -19.17 5.65
C ASP A 223 13.46 -18.63 4.25
N SER A 224 13.03 -17.37 4.16
CA SER A 224 12.69 -16.68 2.91
C SER A 224 13.84 -16.66 1.91
N ALA A 225 15.08 -16.53 2.37
CA ALA A 225 16.25 -16.53 1.48
C ALA A 225 16.34 -17.80 0.61
N ARG A 226 15.92 -18.96 1.17
CA ARG A 226 15.87 -20.23 0.43
C ARG A 226 14.75 -20.19 -0.61
N ALA A 227 13.55 -19.76 -0.26
CA ALA A 227 12.43 -19.60 -1.20
C ALA A 227 12.82 -18.66 -2.36
N LEU A 228 13.37 -17.50 -2.04
CA LEU A 228 13.80 -16.50 -3.03
C LEU A 228 14.92 -17.04 -3.93
N SER A 229 15.79 -17.94 -3.43
CA SER A 229 16.84 -18.54 -4.24
C SER A 229 16.30 -19.33 -5.44
N TYR A 230 15.15 -19.99 -5.31
CA TYR A 230 14.48 -20.69 -6.40
C TYR A 230 13.89 -19.75 -7.45
N LEU A 231 13.62 -18.50 -7.06
CA LEU A 231 12.98 -17.48 -7.89
C LEU A 231 13.98 -16.57 -8.62
N LYS A 232 15.26 -16.58 -8.25
CA LYS A 232 16.31 -15.69 -8.82
C LYS A 232 16.48 -15.82 -10.34
N ARG A 233 16.11 -16.94 -10.92
CA ARG A 233 16.26 -17.19 -12.38
C ARG A 233 15.18 -16.53 -13.24
N PHE A 234 14.06 -16.12 -12.65
CA PHE A 234 12.94 -15.51 -13.39
C PHE A 234 13.21 -14.02 -13.65
N GLY A 235 12.79 -13.52 -14.82
CA GLY A 235 13.02 -12.13 -15.22
C GLY A 235 12.19 -11.12 -14.43
N SER A 236 11.04 -11.53 -13.85
CA SER A 236 10.15 -10.67 -13.06
C SER A 236 9.51 -11.50 -11.95
N VAL A 237 9.71 -11.07 -10.70
CA VAL A 237 9.09 -11.65 -9.51
C VAL A 237 8.50 -10.53 -8.67
N SER A 238 7.21 -10.63 -8.34
CA SER A 238 6.54 -9.72 -7.41
C SER A 238 6.11 -10.49 -6.17
N VAL A 239 6.46 -9.99 -5.00
CA VAL A 239 6.11 -10.57 -3.70
C VAL A 239 5.13 -9.63 -3.00
N LEU A 240 3.93 -10.11 -2.70
CA LEU A 240 2.83 -9.37 -2.08
C LEU A 240 2.59 -9.90 -0.66
N ASN A 241 2.62 -9.02 0.33
CA ASN A 241 2.46 -9.38 1.73
C ASN A 241 1.44 -8.48 2.44
N GLY A 242 0.96 -8.92 3.61
CA GLY A 242 0.19 -8.17 4.59
C GLY A 242 0.98 -7.94 5.87
N HIS A 243 0.35 -8.25 7.02
CA HIS A 243 0.91 -8.34 8.36
C HIS A 243 1.32 -7.00 9.00
N ILE A 244 1.98 -6.12 8.26
CA ILE A 244 2.52 -4.88 8.83
C ILE A 244 1.56 -3.69 8.71
N HIS A 245 0.43 -3.85 8.04
CA HIS A 245 -0.64 -2.87 7.86
C HIS A 245 -0.18 -1.53 7.26
N GLN A 246 0.93 -1.53 6.53
CA GLN A 246 1.54 -0.36 5.91
C GLN A 246 2.07 -0.71 4.53
N VAL A 247 2.10 0.28 3.64
CA VAL A 247 2.78 0.12 2.36
C VAL A 247 4.27 0.27 2.57
N MET A 248 5.00 -0.80 2.31
CA MET A 248 6.45 -0.79 2.19
C MET A 248 6.86 -1.47 0.90
N GLN A 249 7.90 -0.95 0.27
CA GLN A 249 8.42 -1.48 -0.98
C GLN A 249 9.92 -1.69 -0.89
N LYS A 250 10.38 -2.79 -1.48
CA LYS A 250 11.79 -3.10 -1.64
C LYS A 250 12.01 -3.70 -3.03
N VAL A 251 13.12 -3.39 -3.65
CA VAL A 251 13.56 -4.03 -4.90
C VAL A 251 14.92 -4.65 -4.67
N GLU A 252 15.04 -5.94 -4.98
CA GLU A 252 16.28 -6.70 -4.87
C GLU A 252 16.50 -7.52 -6.13
N GLY A 253 17.35 -7.03 -7.03
CA GLY A 253 17.55 -7.64 -8.34
C GLY A 253 16.27 -7.64 -9.18
N ASN A 254 15.78 -8.83 -9.49
CA ASN A 254 14.56 -9.07 -10.27
C ASN A 254 13.30 -9.24 -9.38
N VAL A 255 13.44 -9.11 -8.07
CA VAL A 255 12.34 -9.28 -7.10
C VAL A 255 11.88 -7.92 -6.59
N THR A 256 10.59 -7.65 -6.72
CA THR A 256 9.92 -6.50 -6.11
C THR A 256 9.05 -7.00 -4.96
N PHE A 257 9.24 -6.45 -3.77
CA PHE A 257 8.44 -6.71 -2.58
C PHE A 257 7.49 -5.54 -2.34
N HIS A 258 6.26 -5.87 -1.96
CA HIS A 258 5.24 -4.88 -1.62
C HIS A 258 4.37 -5.41 -0.47
N THR A 259 4.14 -4.57 0.54
CA THR A 259 3.18 -4.86 1.61
C THR A 259 1.93 -4.01 1.45
N ALA A 260 0.78 -4.56 1.80
CA ALA A 260 -0.51 -3.88 1.68
C ALA A 260 -0.85 -3.06 2.93
N MET A 261 -1.68 -2.03 2.74
CA MET A 261 -2.48 -1.47 3.82
C MET A 261 -3.48 -2.52 4.31
N SER A 262 -3.77 -2.49 5.62
CA SER A 262 -4.88 -3.25 6.20
C SER A 262 -6.24 -2.67 5.77
N THR A 263 -7.28 -3.51 5.78
CA THR A 263 -8.66 -3.03 5.72
C THR A 263 -9.26 -2.79 7.11
N ALA A 264 -8.57 -3.21 8.20
CA ALA A 264 -9.07 -3.12 9.56
C ALA A 264 -8.51 -1.93 10.35
N PHE A 265 -7.20 -1.85 10.56
CA PHE A 265 -6.55 -0.80 11.36
C PHE A 265 -5.08 -0.64 10.94
N PRO A 266 -4.48 0.55 11.11
CA PRO A 266 -3.06 0.75 10.88
C PRO A 266 -2.21 0.24 12.05
N GLN A 267 -0.92 -0.02 11.80
CA GLN A 267 0.10 -0.27 12.82
C GLN A 267 1.13 0.87 12.86
N PRO A 268 1.88 1.04 13.96
CA PRO A 268 2.94 2.04 14.03
C PRO A 268 4.11 1.70 13.10
N ALA A 269 4.83 2.71 12.66
CA ALA A 269 6.07 2.50 11.89
C ALA A 269 7.13 1.78 12.75
N PRO A 270 8.03 0.97 12.14
CA PRO A 270 9.07 0.24 12.86
C PRO A 270 9.84 1.14 13.83
N GLY A 271 9.98 0.70 15.08
CA GLY A 271 10.74 1.40 16.12
C GLY A 271 10.10 2.69 16.66
N THR A 272 8.88 3.07 16.23
CA THR A 272 8.19 4.28 16.76
C THR A 272 7.27 3.98 17.95
N ALA A 273 7.06 2.70 18.26
CA ALA A 273 6.30 2.22 19.40
C ALA A 273 7.03 1.05 20.09
N PRO A 274 6.66 0.70 21.33
CA PRO A 274 7.27 -0.44 22.05
C PRO A 274 7.00 -1.80 21.40
N SER A 275 5.90 -1.95 20.66
CA SER A 275 5.49 -3.21 20.02
C SER A 275 4.60 -2.91 18.80
N PRO A 276 4.45 -3.87 17.86
CA PRO A 276 3.43 -3.79 16.82
C PRO A 276 2.03 -3.87 17.44
N GLY A 277 1.02 -3.49 16.69
CA GLY A 277 -0.38 -3.66 17.10
C GLY A 277 -1.27 -2.52 16.62
N PRO A 278 -2.57 -2.62 16.92
CA PRO A 278 -3.56 -1.67 16.45
C PRO A 278 -3.25 -0.23 16.90
N MET A 279 -3.01 0.65 15.96
CA MET A 279 -2.73 2.07 16.21
C MET A 279 -4.01 2.89 16.05
N LYS A 280 -4.37 3.65 17.11
CA LYS A 280 -5.48 4.58 17.06
C LYS A 280 -5.08 5.83 16.28
N VAL A 281 -5.87 6.19 15.31
CA VAL A 281 -5.80 7.46 14.59
C VAL A 281 -7.10 8.24 14.78
N ALA A 282 -7.13 9.51 14.41
CA ALA A 282 -8.37 10.27 14.42
C ALA A 282 -9.41 9.62 13.48
N SER A 283 -10.67 9.56 13.87
CA SER A 283 -11.73 8.82 13.17
C SER A 283 -11.92 9.27 11.71
N ASP A 284 -11.74 10.56 11.44
CA ASP A 284 -11.78 11.16 10.11
C ASP A 284 -10.56 10.80 9.24
N ARG A 285 -9.49 10.28 9.85
CA ARG A 285 -8.28 9.84 9.14
C ARG A 285 -8.20 8.33 8.96
N LEU A 286 -9.07 7.55 9.60
CA LEU A 286 -8.97 6.09 9.56
C LEU A 286 -9.03 5.56 8.12
N THR A 287 -9.98 6.02 7.31
CA THR A 287 -10.13 5.60 5.91
C THR A 287 -9.01 6.08 4.99
N GLN A 288 -8.19 7.04 5.41
CA GLN A 288 -7.01 7.52 4.68
C GLN A 288 -5.81 6.58 4.82
N VAL A 289 -5.76 5.82 5.91
CA VAL A 289 -4.65 4.91 6.23
C VAL A 289 -5.00 3.43 6.06
N LEU A 290 -6.26 3.13 5.74
CA LEU A 290 -6.73 1.82 5.32
C LEU A 290 -6.87 1.76 3.81
N GLY A 291 -6.69 0.56 3.20
CA GLY A 291 -6.70 0.51 1.75
C GLY A 291 -6.67 -0.87 1.13
N LEU A 292 -6.49 -0.87 -0.17
CA LEU A 292 -6.28 -2.01 -1.04
C LEU A 292 -5.23 -1.68 -2.09
N ALA A 293 -4.68 -2.68 -2.77
CA ALA A 293 -3.82 -2.46 -3.93
C ALA A 293 -4.49 -2.97 -5.21
N SER A 294 -4.56 -2.12 -6.24
CA SER A 294 -4.95 -2.51 -7.60
C SER A 294 -3.70 -2.87 -8.39
N ILE A 295 -3.68 -4.06 -8.97
CA ILE A 295 -2.49 -4.62 -9.60
C ILE A 295 -2.78 -4.94 -11.06
N GLY A 296 -1.93 -4.44 -11.94
CA GLY A 296 -2.04 -4.64 -13.38
C GLY A 296 -0.82 -5.35 -13.96
N TYR A 297 -1.05 -6.32 -14.83
CA TYR A 297 -0.03 -6.96 -15.65
C TYR A 297 -0.45 -6.87 -17.12
N HIS A 298 0.43 -6.38 -17.94
CA HIS A 298 0.19 -6.20 -19.38
C HIS A 298 0.79 -7.32 -20.21
N ASP A 299 2.08 -7.51 -20.12
CA ASP A 299 2.83 -8.54 -20.83
C ASP A 299 4.26 -8.68 -20.25
N VAL A 300 5.04 -9.61 -20.81
CA VAL A 300 6.41 -9.92 -20.34
C VAL A 300 7.42 -8.78 -20.47
N HIS A 301 7.10 -7.73 -21.22
CA HIS A 301 7.96 -6.56 -21.41
C HIS A 301 7.63 -5.42 -20.43
N HIS A 302 6.50 -5.53 -19.71
CA HIS A 302 6.04 -4.55 -18.74
C HIS A 302 6.03 -5.16 -17.35
N PRO A 303 6.66 -4.53 -16.35
CA PRO A 303 6.59 -4.99 -14.97
C PRO A 303 5.15 -4.93 -14.45
N ILE A 304 4.85 -5.73 -13.44
CA ILE A 304 3.59 -5.63 -12.71
C ILE A 304 3.50 -4.24 -12.08
N ALA A 305 2.43 -3.51 -12.36
CA ALA A 305 2.14 -2.20 -11.80
C ALA A 305 1.25 -2.36 -10.57
N ILE A 306 1.65 -1.79 -9.44
CA ILE A 306 0.88 -1.80 -8.18
C ILE A 306 0.48 -0.35 -7.87
N THR A 307 -0.81 -0.14 -7.58
CA THR A 307 -1.37 1.15 -7.19
C THR A 307 -2.11 0.97 -5.87
N ASP A 308 -1.61 1.60 -4.81
CA ASP A 308 -2.26 1.62 -3.51
C ASP A 308 -3.42 2.62 -3.50
N ILE A 309 -4.57 2.18 -2.99
CA ILE A 309 -5.81 2.94 -2.99
C ILE A 309 -6.35 2.98 -1.56
N ALA A 310 -6.37 4.16 -0.95
CA ALA A 310 -6.98 4.35 0.36
C ALA A 310 -8.49 4.14 0.31
N LEU A 311 -9.07 3.69 1.44
CA LEU A 311 -10.53 3.52 1.57
C LEU A 311 -11.26 4.85 1.65
N GLU A 312 -10.56 5.92 2.02
CA GLU A 312 -11.16 7.23 1.93
C GLU A 312 -11.99 7.28 0.64
N ASN A 313 -13.28 7.52 0.79
CA ASN A 313 -14.02 7.93 -0.36
C ASN A 313 -13.33 9.22 -0.83
N THR A 314 -12.47 9.11 -1.84
CA THR A 314 -12.69 10.00 -2.94
C THR A 314 -14.13 9.67 -3.41
N ALA A 315 -15.14 9.97 -2.58
CA ALA A 315 -16.41 10.36 -3.11
C ALA A 315 -15.97 11.16 -4.28
N ALA A 316 -16.32 10.73 -5.50
CA ALA A 316 -16.08 11.56 -6.63
C ALA A 316 -16.22 12.95 -6.08
N SER A 317 -15.08 13.56 -5.75
CA SER A 317 -15.12 14.91 -5.22
C SER A 317 -15.75 15.60 -6.39
N THR A 318 -17.06 15.72 -6.31
CA THR A 318 -17.77 16.60 -7.16
C THR A 318 -17.04 17.91 -6.93
N GLY A 319 -15.95 18.11 -7.69
CA GLY A 319 -15.25 19.35 -7.82
C GLY A 319 -14.38 19.85 -6.67
N ALA A 320 -13.83 19.05 -5.77
CA ALA A 320 -12.78 19.55 -4.86
C ALA A 320 -11.40 19.07 -5.31
N GLU A 321 -10.94 19.62 -6.41
CA GLU A 321 -9.53 19.51 -6.82
C GLU A 321 -8.67 20.20 -5.74
N GLU A 322 -7.79 19.45 -5.06
CA GLU A 322 -6.82 20.07 -4.16
C GLU A 322 -5.67 20.63 -4.99
N ARG A 323 -5.46 21.94 -4.90
CA ARG A 323 -4.37 22.61 -5.57
C ARG A 323 -3.33 23.07 -4.57
N GLN A 324 -2.10 22.58 -4.74
CA GLN A 324 -0.96 23.02 -3.93
C GLN A 324 -0.34 24.29 -4.54
N ILE A 325 -0.02 25.25 -3.66
CA ILE A 325 0.80 26.42 -3.96
C ILE A 325 1.97 26.45 -3.01
N VAL A 326 3.15 26.44 -3.56
CA VAL A 326 4.39 26.56 -2.80
C VAL A 326 4.68 28.05 -2.57
N VAL A 327 5.01 28.38 -1.35
CA VAL A 327 5.57 29.67 -0.94
C VAL A 327 7.07 29.46 -0.79
N ASP A 328 7.85 30.02 -1.70
CA ASP A 328 9.30 29.82 -1.74
C ASP A 328 9.97 31.02 -2.42
N ASN A 329 11.13 31.42 -1.90
CA ASN A 329 11.92 32.53 -2.41
C ASN A 329 11.08 33.80 -2.64
N PHE A 330 10.29 34.20 -1.62
CA PHE A 330 9.40 35.37 -1.63
C PHE A 330 8.41 35.37 -2.78
N SER A 331 7.93 34.21 -3.22
CA SER A 331 6.97 34.06 -4.31
C SER A 331 5.94 32.97 -4.05
N PHE A 332 4.80 33.05 -4.74
CA PHE A 332 3.80 31.98 -4.80
C PHE A 332 3.96 31.20 -6.11
N SER A 333 4.10 29.90 -6.02
CA SER A 333 4.26 29.03 -7.19
C SER A 333 3.18 27.93 -7.23
N PRO A 334 2.31 27.89 -8.25
CA PRO A 334 2.16 28.89 -9.32
C PRO A 334 1.55 30.22 -8.83
N ALA A 335 1.96 31.34 -9.38
CA ALA A 335 1.41 32.67 -9.02
C ALA A 335 -0.07 32.83 -9.41
N VAL A 336 -0.54 32.08 -10.43
CA VAL A 336 -1.94 31.98 -10.83
C VAL A 336 -2.34 30.53 -10.91
N ALA A 337 -3.34 30.13 -10.12
CA ALA A 337 -3.91 28.79 -10.18
C ALA A 337 -5.37 28.85 -10.64
N LYS A 338 -5.76 27.96 -11.56
CA LYS A 338 -7.16 27.73 -11.95
C LYS A 338 -7.66 26.49 -11.22
N VAL A 339 -8.85 26.60 -10.64
CA VAL A 339 -9.48 25.52 -9.89
C VAL A 339 -10.99 25.51 -10.12
N PRO A 340 -11.68 24.37 -10.06
CA PRO A 340 -13.15 24.30 -10.12
C PRO A 340 -13.80 24.83 -8.85
N VAL A 341 -15.09 25.16 -8.93
CA VAL A 341 -15.90 25.48 -7.74
C VAL A 341 -15.90 24.28 -6.78
N GLY A 342 -15.68 24.53 -5.49
CA GLY A 342 -15.56 23.51 -4.45
C GLY A 342 -14.13 23.03 -4.20
N ALA A 343 -13.16 23.44 -5.00
CA ALA A 343 -11.75 23.08 -4.82
C ALA A 343 -11.17 23.66 -3.51
N THR A 344 -10.26 22.90 -2.91
CA THR A 344 -9.43 23.37 -1.79
C THR A 344 -8.03 23.71 -2.31
N VAL A 345 -7.55 24.90 -2.00
CA VAL A 345 -6.18 25.34 -2.27
C VAL A 345 -5.40 25.33 -0.97
N THR A 346 -4.23 24.71 -0.99
CA THR A 346 -3.32 24.63 0.15
C THR A 346 -2.01 25.33 -0.18
N TRP A 347 -1.63 26.31 0.62
CA TRP A 347 -0.32 26.98 0.58
C TRP A 347 0.60 26.35 1.61
N THR A 348 1.83 26.02 1.21
CA THR A 348 2.89 25.53 2.10
C THR A 348 4.07 26.49 2.03
N ASN A 349 4.52 27.00 3.19
CA ASN A 349 5.70 27.85 3.27
C ASN A 349 6.97 27.00 3.30
N HIS A 350 7.84 27.13 2.31
CA HIS A 350 9.16 26.52 2.24
C HIS A 350 10.31 27.52 2.38
N ASP A 351 9.99 28.82 2.57
CA ASP A 351 10.99 29.81 2.95
C ASP A 351 11.42 29.63 4.41
N ASP A 352 12.59 30.09 4.74
CA ASP A 352 13.13 30.18 6.10
C ASP A 352 12.67 31.42 6.88
N VAL A 353 11.71 32.18 6.27
CA VAL A 353 11.07 33.37 6.85
C VAL A 353 9.54 33.21 6.87
N PRO A 354 8.84 33.86 7.80
CA PRO A 354 7.40 33.72 7.92
C PRO A 354 6.65 34.46 6.80
N HIS A 355 5.53 33.89 6.34
CA HIS A 355 4.63 34.44 5.35
C HIS A 355 3.16 34.42 5.80
N THR A 356 2.32 35.18 5.09
CA THR A 356 0.85 35.14 5.25
C THR A 356 0.18 35.06 3.88
N ILE A 357 -1.06 34.54 3.86
CA ILE A 357 -1.91 34.50 2.68
C ILE A 357 -3.16 35.32 2.95
N VAL A 358 -3.23 36.51 2.41
CA VAL A 358 -4.33 37.45 2.69
C VAL A 358 -5.06 37.82 1.40
N ASN A 359 -6.36 37.49 1.32
CA ASN A 359 -7.17 37.86 0.17
C ASN A 359 -7.47 39.37 0.16
N THR A 360 -7.29 40.03 -0.98
CA THR A 360 -7.54 41.47 -1.14
C THR A 360 -8.99 41.88 -0.85
N GLY A 361 -9.94 40.99 -1.12
CA GLY A 361 -11.37 41.10 -0.81
C GLY A 361 -11.77 40.67 0.61
N LYS A 362 -10.82 40.39 1.49
CA LYS A 362 -11.03 39.97 2.90
C LYS A 362 -11.87 38.72 3.07
N LYS A 363 -11.96 37.83 2.07
CA LYS A 363 -12.74 36.58 2.13
C LYS A 363 -12.03 35.50 2.91
N PHE A 364 -10.69 35.52 2.95
CA PHE A 364 -9.86 34.62 3.75
C PHE A 364 -8.54 35.28 4.13
N ALA A 365 -7.95 34.81 5.23
CA ALA A 365 -6.61 35.17 5.67
C ALA A 365 -6.02 33.99 6.48
N SER A 366 -4.74 33.69 6.24
CA SER A 366 -4.01 32.74 7.08
C SER A 366 -3.51 33.39 8.37
N PRO A 367 -3.22 32.60 9.42
CA PRO A 367 -2.25 33.02 10.42
C PRO A 367 -0.89 33.28 9.77
N VAL A 368 0.09 33.75 10.53
CA VAL A 368 1.49 33.73 10.11
C VAL A 368 1.92 32.26 9.95
N LEU A 369 2.48 31.93 8.81
CA LEU A 369 2.98 30.61 8.46
C LEU A 369 4.51 30.62 8.57
N ASP A 370 5.04 29.91 9.53
CA ASP A 370 6.48 29.65 9.63
C ASP A 370 6.90 28.54 8.65
N THR A 371 8.19 28.23 8.54
CA THR A 371 8.72 27.20 7.64
C THR A 371 7.95 25.89 7.80
N ASP A 372 7.61 25.26 6.67
CA ASP A 372 6.82 24.02 6.54
C ASP A 372 5.36 24.09 7.06
N GLN A 373 4.91 25.23 7.56
CA GLN A 373 3.51 25.42 7.94
C GLN A 373 2.61 25.61 6.72
N ARG A 374 1.34 25.25 6.89
CA ARG A 374 0.35 25.21 5.81
C ARG A 374 -0.92 25.98 6.18
N PHE A 375 -1.57 26.51 5.14
CA PHE A 375 -2.91 27.08 5.23
C PHE A 375 -3.73 26.56 4.06
N SER A 376 -4.98 26.16 4.31
CA SER A 376 -5.91 25.67 3.28
C SER A 376 -7.18 26.52 3.28
N HIS A 377 -7.73 26.77 2.08
CA HIS A 377 -9.02 27.45 1.91
C HIS A 377 -9.83 26.79 0.79
N ARG A 378 -11.11 26.52 1.04
CA ARG A 378 -12.05 25.98 0.06
C ARG A 378 -12.79 27.09 -0.66
N PHE A 379 -12.85 27.02 -1.99
CA PHE A 379 -13.49 28.03 -2.84
C PHE A 379 -14.86 27.56 -3.31
N GLU A 380 -15.92 28.05 -2.68
CA GLU A 380 -17.31 27.60 -2.92
C GLU A 380 -18.05 28.38 -4.00
N ALA A 381 -17.50 29.47 -4.52
CA ALA A 381 -18.14 30.31 -5.52
C ALA A 381 -17.17 30.63 -6.67
N PRO A 382 -17.66 30.69 -7.93
CA PRO A 382 -16.83 31.11 -9.05
C PRO A 382 -16.36 32.57 -8.88
N GLY A 383 -15.18 32.88 -9.42
CA GLY A 383 -14.62 34.24 -9.36
C GLY A 383 -13.09 34.23 -9.32
N THR A 384 -12.56 35.44 -9.26
CA THR A 384 -11.12 35.70 -9.18
C THR A 384 -10.76 36.21 -7.79
N TYR A 385 -9.85 35.48 -7.11
CA TYR A 385 -9.45 35.76 -5.74
C TYR A 385 -7.97 36.16 -5.71
N ALA A 386 -7.70 37.46 -5.82
CA ALA A 386 -6.34 37.96 -5.66
C ALA A 386 -5.93 37.96 -4.18
N TYR A 387 -4.69 37.60 -3.89
CA TYR A 387 -4.14 37.54 -2.54
C TYR A 387 -2.68 38.00 -2.53
N TYR A 388 -2.17 38.28 -1.35
CA TYR A 388 -0.82 38.78 -1.13
C TYR A 388 -0.28 38.33 0.25
N CYS A 389 1.02 38.44 0.44
CA CYS A 389 1.62 38.32 1.77
C CYS A 389 1.61 39.69 2.47
N SER A 390 0.99 39.79 3.68
CA SER A 390 0.94 41.04 4.41
C SER A 390 2.29 41.47 4.99
N LEU A 391 3.22 40.54 5.18
CA LEU A 391 4.59 40.82 5.60
C LEU A 391 5.48 41.28 4.42
N HIS A 392 5.16 40.80 3.21
CA HIS A 392 5.91 41.07 1.98
C HIS A 392 4.93 41.53 0.86
N PRO A 393 4.43 42.76 0.85
CA PRO A 393 3.28 43.17 0.01
C PRO A 393 3.50 43.08 -1.51
N ARG A 394 4.74 42.96 -1.98
CA ARG A 394 5.04 42.73 -3.40
C ARG A 394 4.81 41.29 -3.85
N MET A 395 4.72 40.38 -2.90
CA MET A 395 4.46 38.98 -3.12
C MET A 395 2.96 38.77 -3.29
N THR A 396 2.52 38.53 -4.53
CA THR A 396 1.10 38.44 -4.90
C THR A 396 0.79 37.16 -5.65
N GLY A 397 -0.46 36.69 -5.52
CA GLY A 397 -0.97 35.54 -6.25
C GLY A 397 -2.46 35.66 -6.57
N GLN A 398 -2.99 34.73 -7.35
CA GLN A 398 -4.37 34.72 -7.78
C GLN A 398 -4.94 33.33 -7.93
N ILE A 399 -6.13 33.08 -7.40
CA ILE A 399 -6.92 31.89 -7.68
C ILE A 399 -8.07 32.27 -8.60
N VAL A 400 -8.20 31.54 -9.71
CA VAL A 400 -9.34 31.68 -10.65
C VAL A 400 -10.21 30.44 -10.47
N VAL A 401 -11.41 30.65 -9.96
CA VAL A 401 -12.41 29.62 -9.73
C VAL A 401 -13.43 29.65 -10.86
N ALA A 402 -13.56 28.56 -11.63
CA ALA A 402 -14.45 28.49 -12.78
C ALA A 402 -15.28 27.18 -12.78
#